data_4b0cbfe520cf09ec63ddea9dc20d0e14
#
_entry.id   4b0cbfe520cf09ec63ddea9dc20d0e14
#
_cell.length_a   1.000
_cell.length_b   1.000
_cell.length_c   1.000
_cell.angle_alpha   90.00
_cell.angle_beta   90.00
_cell.angle_gamma   90.00
#
_symmetry.space_group_name_H-M   'P 1'
#
loop_
_entity.id
_entity.type
_entity.pdbx_description
1 polymer ?
#
loop_
_entity_poly.entity_id
_entity_poly.type
_entity_poly.pdbx_seq_one_letter_code
_entity_poly.pdbx_strand_id
1 'polypeptide(L)'
;VIADTYLLLCPLSTMGLSAVESRKQGDVCFFIRRHFAGKNLDEPLVMFGDIAVPTGLQNADPCVTRGCLWPKATDGNVYVPFRIANSFSQRQRTTIIEGLRSFAASTCIRFTPLNRQRDFVDIQSLSGCFSFVGRRGRGQVVSLSRQGCVFRQIIQHELLHALGFNHEQTRSDRDQNVRILLENVISGMESNFRKIQTMNLGTPYDYNSVMHYGRFAFSKNRQPTIVPIPNANVAIGRATQMSPIDILRVNRLYRCSTYLLKQNFCPTSWPLPQ
;
A
#
# COMPACT_ATOMS: atom_id res chain seq x y z
N VAL A 1 13.92 -13.18 -29.92
CA VAL A 1 13.00 -12.03 -30.11
C VAL A 1 11.64 -12.48 -29.66
N ILE A 2 11.27 -12.20 -28.42
CA ILE A 2 9.93 -12.48 -27.87
C ILE A 2 9.39 -11.15 -27.40
N ALA A 3 8.30 -10.72 -28.00
CA ALA A 3 7.62 -9.48 -27.74
C ALA A 3 7.03 -9.44 -26.31
N ASP A 4 7.36 -8.40 -25.55
CA ASP A 4 6.74 -8.08 -24.28
C ASP A 4 5.29 -7.64 -24.49
N THR A 5 4.34 -8.50 -24.19
CA THR A 5 2.92 -8.15 -24.23
C THR A 5 2.51 -7.59 -22.88
N TYR A 6 2.37 -6.27 -22.80
CA TYR A 6 1.78 -5.58 -21.66
C TYR A 6 0.25 -5.71 -21.75
N LEU A 7 -0.37 -6.40 -20.82
CA LEU A 7 -1.83 -6.36 -20.67
C LEU A 7 -2.18 -5.20 -19.71
N LEU A 8 -2.62 -4.10 -20.30
CA LEU A 8 -3.30 -3.01 -19.60
C LEU A 8 -4.74 -3.48 -19.29
N LEU A 9 -5.03 -3.78 -18.06
CA LEU A 9 -6.40 -4.04 -17.60
C LEU A 9 -7.04 -2.72 -17.11
N CYS A 10 -7.19 -1.77 -18.04
CA CYS A 10 -8.13 -0.65 -17.91
C CYS A 10 -9.29 -0.87 -18.88
N PRO A 11 -10.53 -0.46 -18.55
CA PRO A 11 -11.63 -0.59 -19.49
C PRO A 11 -11.39 0.31 -20.70
N LEU A 12 -11.08 -0.31 -21.85
CA LEU A 12 -11.09 0.34 -23.15
C LEU A 12 -12.54 0.55 -23.58
N SER A 13 -13.02 1.80 -23.49
CA SER A 13 -14.13 2.19 -24.34
C SER A 13 -13.62 2.24 -25.78
N THR A 14 -14.29 1.51 -26.65
CA THR A 14 -14.11 1.50 -28.09
C THR A 14 -14.13 2.92 -28.64
N MET A 15 -13.01 3.37 -29.24
CA MET A 15 -12.97 4.18 -30.46
C MET A 15 -11.53 4.56 -30.82
N GLY A 16 -11.17 4.34 -32.06
CA GLY A 16 -10.27 5.09 -32.95
C GLY A 16 -8.87 5.46 -32.44
N LEU A 17 -7.87 4.97 -33.19
CA LEU A 17 -6.49 5.41 -33.19
C LEU A 17 -6.34 6.94 -33.14
N SER A 18 -5.89 7.46 -32.02
CA SER A 18 -4.97 8.61 -31.91
C SER A 18 -4.48 8.66 -30.46
N ALA A 19 -3.15 8.70 -30.30
CA ALA A 19 -2.51 8.93 -29.01
C ALA A 19 -2.94 10.29 -28.49
N VAL A 20 -3.23 10.37 -27.19
CA VAL A 20 -3.25 11.49 -26.27
C VAL A 20 -4.52 11.52 -25.42
N GLU A 21 -4.27 11.54 -24.11
CA GLU A 21 -5.20 11.88 -23.02
C GLU A 21 -6.37 10.94 -22.71
N SER A 22 -6.16 10.04 -21.77
CA SER A 22 -7.23 9.63 -20.86
C SER A 22 -6.85 9.94 -19.41
N ARG A 23 -7.11 11.16 -19.00
CA ARG A 23 -7.28 11.49 -17.59
C ARG A 23 -8.65 10.97 -17.14
N LYS A 24 -8.72 9.78 -16.57
CA LYS A 24 -9.82 9.39 -15.68
C LYS A 24 -9.27 9.20 -14.28
N GLN A 25 -9.64 10.14 -13.46
CA GLN A 25 -9.46 10.19 -12.02
C GLN A 25 -10.22 9.01 -11.40
N GLY A 26 -9.53 8.10 -10.70
CA GLY A 26 -10.15 7.23 -9.71
C GLY A 26 -9.86 5.73 -9.72
N ASP A 27 -9.29 5.15 -10.76
CA ASP A 27 -8.92 3.73 -10.71
C ASP A 27 -7.40 3.59 -10.57
N VAL A 28 -6.96 3.06 -9.43
CA VAL A 28 -5.56 2.68 -9.25
C VAL A 28 -5.32 1.44 -10.11
N CYS A 29 -4.75 1.64 -11.29
CA CYS A 29 -4.33 0.54 -12.15
C CYS A 29 -3.04 -0.07 -11.59
N PHE A 30 -3.11 -1.24 -11.00
CA PHE A 30 -1.93 -2.02 -10.64
C PHE A 30 -1.33 -2.62 -11.91
N PHE A 31 -0.05 -2.32 -12.17
CA PHE A 31 0.70 -2.96 -13.24
C PHE A 31 1.10 -4.38 -12.81
N ILE A 32 0.41 -5.39 -13.35
CA ILE A 32 0.74 -6.78 -13.10
C ILE A 32 1.78 -7.21 -14.12
N ARG A 33 2.99 -7.49 -13.66
CA ARG A 33 4.00 -8.16 -14.47
C ARG A 33 3.95 -9.66 -14.22
N ARG A 34 3.68 -10.45 -15.28
CA ARG A 34 3.94 -11.89 -15.24
C ARG A 34 5.46 -12.11 -15.13
N HIS A 35 5.92 -12.64 -14.02
CA HIS A 35 7.29 -13.14 -13.90
C HIS A 35 7.34 -14.54 -14.51
N PHE A 36 7.85 -14.64 -15.73
CA PHE A 36 8.35 -15.88 -16.28
C PHE A 36 9.87 -15.78 -16.44
N ALA A 37 10.53 -16.80 -15.91
CA ALA A 37 11.94 -17.18 -15.90
C ALA A 37 12.91 -16.38 -16.82
N GLY A 38 13.99 -15.90 -16.23
CA GLY A 38 15.19 -15.39 -16.91
C GLY A 38 15.48 -13.93 -16.62
N LYS A 39 15.57 -13.53 -15.35
CA LYS A 39 15.90 -12.15 -14.97
C LYS A 39 16.84 -12.06 -13.80
N ASN A 40 17.54 -10.93 -13.78
CA ASN A 40 18.54 -10.56 -12.80
C ASN A 40 18.19 -11.08 -11.41
N LEU A 41 19.11 -11.86 -10.85
CA LEU A 41 19.04 -12.47 -9.51
C LEU A 41 18.84 -11.44 -8.37
N ASP A 42 18.87 -10.15 -8.70
CA ASP A 42 18.79 -9.03 -7.74
C ASP A 42 17.40 -8.43 -7.57
N GLU A 43 16.39 -8.81 -8.40
CA GLU A 43 15.04 -8.30 -8.21
C GLU A 43 14.27 -9.17 -7.21
N PRO A 44 13.59 -8.57 -6.20
CA PRO A 44 12.81 -9.33 -5.23
C PRO A 44 11.60 -10.00 -5.89
N LEU A 45 11.22 -11.17 -5.38
CA LEU A 45 9.94 -11.78 -5.72
C LEU A 45 8.81 -10.91 -5.20
N VAL A 46 7.86 -10.54 -6.05
CA VAL A 46 6.68 -9.77 -5.65
C VAL A 46 5.49 -10.69 -5.48
N MET A 47 4.89 -10.71 -4.27
CA MET A 47 3.67 -11.43 -3.93
C MET A 47 2.57 -10.44 -3.55
N PHE A 48 1.32 -10.91 -3.50
CA PHE A 48 0.17 -10.06 -3.16
C PHE A 48 0.08 -8.78 -4.01
N GLY A 49 0.56 -8.85 -5.27
CA GLY A 49 0.49 -7.76 -6.25
C GLY A 49 1.62 -6.73 -6.16
N ASP A 50 2.03 -6.33 -4.98
CA ASP A 50 2.99 -5.25 -4.71
C ASP A 50 3.83 -5.43 -3.44
N ILE A 51 3.73 -6.58 -2.77
CA ILE A 51 4.57 -6.90 -1.62
C ILE A 51 5.81 -7.66 -2.07
N ALA A 52 6.98 -7.03 -1.93
CA ALA A 52 8.26 -7.67 -2.14
C ALA A 52 8.58 -8.66 -1.01
N VAL A 53 8.98 -9.87 -1.37
CA VAL A 53 9.43 -10.89 -0.41
C VAL A 53 10.88 -11.30 -0.73
N PRO A 54 11.70 -11.63 0.28
CA PRO A 54 13.04 -12.13 0.05
C PRO A 54 13.00 -13.46 -0.68
N THR A 55 13.88 -13.65 -1.65
CA THR A 55 14.10 -14.95 -2.28
C THR A 55 14.58 -15.97 -1.23
N GLY A 56 13.81 -17.02 -1.00
CA GLY A 56 14.15 -18.10 -0.05
C GLY A 56 13.33 -18.19 1.24
N LEU A 57 12.40 -17.26 1.52
CA LEU A 57 11.51 -17.36 2.67
C LEU A 57 10.06 -17.51 2.17
N GLN A 58 9.58 -18.72 2.18
CA GLN A 58 8.14 -19.02 2.02
C GLN A 58 7.47 -18.96 3.39
N ASN A 59 6.43 -18.19 3.52
CA ASN A 59 5.60 -17.83 4.66
C ASN A 59 5.96 -16.47 5.27
N ALA A 60 5.27 -15.44 4.76
CA ALA A 60 5.25 -14.13 5.40
C ALA A 60 4.52 -14.23 6.73
N ASP A 61 5.25 -14.42 7.81
CA ASP A 61 4.75 -14.20 9.15
C ASP A 61 4.39 -12.74 9.38
N PRO A 62 3.40 -12.46 10.26
CA PRO A 62 3.09 -11.09 10.64
C PRO A 62 4.37 -10.40 11.13
N CYS A 63 4.78 -9.43 10.37
CA CYS A 63 5.98 -8.62 10.58
C CYS A 63 6.09 -8.08 12.02
N VAL A 64 4.96 -7.71 12.62
CA VAL A 64 4.90 -7.08 13.95
C VAL A 64 5.35 -8.01 15.08
N THR A 65 5.11 -9.32 14.97
CA THR A 65 5.52 -10.30 15.99
C THR A 65 7.01 -10.61 15.96
N ARG A 66 7.72 -10.24 14.88
CA ARG A 66 9.15 -10.51 14.66
C ARG A 66 10.05 -9.29 14.78
N GLY A 67 9.56 -8.16 15.28
CA GLY A 67 10.40 -6.97 15.52
C GLY A 67 10.76 -6.19 14.26
N CYS A 68 9.91 -6.19 13.22
CA CYS A 68 10.13 -5.46 11.97
C CYS A 68 9.61 -4.01 11.98
N LEU A 69 9.29 -3.45 13.13
CA LEU A 69 8.95 -2.04 13.22
C LEU A 69 10.19 -1.15 13.16
N TRP A 70 10.02 0.03 12.59
CA TRP A 70 11.03 1.08 12.70
C TRP A 70 11.11 1.54 14.17
N PRO A 71 12.32 1.73 14.70
CA PRO A 71 12.48 2.05 16.11
C PRO A 71 11.97 3.45 16.43
N LYS A 72 11.34 3.59 17.59
CA LYS A 72 10.95 4.88 18.14
C LYS A 72 12.16 5.53 18.80
N ALA A 73 12.38 6.81 18.50
CA ALA A 73 13.40 7.62 19.16
C ALA A 73 12.93 8.14 20.54
N THR A 74 13.85 8.68 21.32
CA THR A 74 13.60 9.22 22.66
C THR A 74 12.62 10.39 22.67
N ASP A 75 12.53 11.14 21.57
CA ASP A 75 11.57 12.24 21.39
C ASP A 75 10.15 11.78 21.05
N GLY A 76 9.92 10.45 20.97
CA GLY A 76 8.64 9.85 20.65
C GLY A 76 8.31 9.78 19.15
N ASN A 77 9.19 10.25 18.27
CA ASN A 77 9.06 10.11 16.83
C ASN A 77 9.69 8.82 16.31
N VAL A 78 9.26 8.39 15.14
CA VAL A 78 9.82 7.27 14.39
C VAL A 78 10.49 7.81 13.14
N TYR A 79 11.81 7.82 13.13
CA TYR A 79 12.59 8.31 12.00
C TYR A 79 12.86 7.21 11.00
N VAL A 80 12.43 7.42 9.76
CA VAL A 80 12.63 6.51 8.64
C VAL A 80 13.54 7.20 7.63
N PRO A 81 14.84 6.85 7.59
CA PRO A 81 15.75 7.41 6.61
C PRO A 81 15.37 6.97 5.20
N PHE A 82 15.50 7.87 4.22
CA PHE A 82 15.20 7.53 2.82
C PHE A 82 16.23 8.11 1.85
N ARG A 83 16.35 7.45 0.71
CA ARG A 83 17.06 7.92 -0.47
C ARG A 83 16.14 7.85 -1.68
N ILE A 84 16.21 8.83 -2.57
CA ILE A 84 15.48 8.83 -3.83
C ILE A 84 16.48 8.73 -4.97
N ALA A 85 16.30 7.74 -5.84
CA ALA A 85 17.16 7.54 -7.00
C ALA A 85 17.17 8.74 -7.95
N ASN A 86 18.31 8.98 -8.58
CA ASN A 86 18.49 10.12 -9.50
C ASN A 86 17.69 9.98 -10.81
N SER A 87 17.15 8.82 -11.08
CA SER A 87 16.31 8.55 -12.27
C SER A 87 14.98 9.30 -12.28
N PHE A 88 14.49 9.79 -11.13
CA PHE A 88 13.26 10.58 -11.05
C PHE A 88 13.48 12.03 -11.50
N SER A 89 12.55 12.57 -12.30
CA SER A 89 12.53 13.99 -12.64
C SER A 89 12.28 14.88 -11.41
N GLN A 90 12.60 16.16 -11.49
CA GLN A 90 12.37 17.10 -10.38
C GLN A 90 10.90 17.11 -9.92
N ARG A 91 9.95 17.11 -10.86
CA ARG A 91 8.52 17.06 -10.56
C ARG A 91 8.15 15.77 -9.80
N GLN A 92 8.66 14.60 -10.25
CA GLN A 92 8.42 13.32 -9.58
C GLN A 92 9.04 13.30 -8.18
N ARG A 93 10.27 13.82 -8.02
CA ARG A 93 10.92 13.94 -6.71
C ARG A 93 10.10 14.81 -5.75
N THR A 94 9.55 15.93 -6.22
CA THR A 94 8.66 16.79 -5.43
C THR A 94 7.43 16.01 -4.96
N THR A 95 6.74 15.31 -5.86
CA THR A 95 5.56 14.49 -5.51
C THR A 95 5.91 13.39 -4.49
N ILE A 96 7.07 12.72 -4.65
CA ILE A 96 7.53 11.71 -3.69
C ILE A 96 7.77 12.34 -2.31
N ILE A 97 8.48 13.48 -2.25
CA ILE A 97 8.76 14.19 -1.00
C ILE A 97 7.46 14.65 -0.31
N GLU A 98 6.48 15.12 -1.07
CA GLU A 98 5.16 15.48 -0.53
C GLU A 98 4.43 14.26 0.06
N GLY A 99 4.49 13.11 -0.62
CA GLY A 99 3.98 11.84 -0.10
C GLY A 99 4.64 11.44 1.21
N LEU A 100 5.97 11.50 1.30
CA LEU A 100 6.74 11.25 2.53
C LEU A 100 6.36 12.21 3.67
N ARG A 101 6.27 13.51 3.37
CA ARG A 101 5.92 14.55 4.35
C ARG A 101 4.51 14.43 4.89
N SER A 102 3.59 13.86 4.09
CA SER A 102 2.18 13.74 4.48
C SER A 102 1.96 12.92 5.76
N PHE A 103 2.86 11.99 6.09
CA PHE A 103 2.79 11.21 7.32
C PHE A 103 3.03 12.06 8.57
N ALA A 104 3.91 13.05 8.50
CA ALA A 104 4.27 13.89 9.63
C ALA A 104 3.13 14.79 10.11
N ALA A 105 2.15 15.06 9.25
CA ALA A 105 1.02 15.92 9.58
C ALA A 105 0.05 15.30 10.61
N SER A 106 -0.04 13.97 10.65
CA SER A 106 -1.06 13.26 11.44
C SER A 106 -0.53 12.05 12.22
N THR A 107 0.77 11.77 12.15
CA THR A 107 1.42 10.65 12.83
C THR A 107 2.76 11.07 13.44
N CYS A 108 3.40 10.19 14.20
CA CYS A 108 4.76 10.39 14.69
C CYS A 108 5.83 9.87 13.69
N ILE A 109 5.47 9.51 12.48
CA ILE A 109 6.42 9.06 11.47
C ILE A 109 7.11 10.27 10.83
N ARG A 110 8.44 10.22 10.76
CA ARG A 110 9.30 11.26 10.21
C ARG A 110 10.22 10.65 9.17
N PHE A 111 9.91 10.82 7.91
CA PHE A 111 10.83 10.46 6.83
C PHE A 111 11.93 11.52 6.74
N THR A 112 13.20 11.10 6.81
CA THR A 112 14.36 11.99 6.80
C THR A 112 15.36 11.57 5.71
N PRO A 113 16.04 12.52 5.08
CA PRO A 113 17.09 12.16 4.13
C PRO A 113 18.14 11.23 4.76
N LEU A 114 18.60 10.24 4.00
CA LEU A 114 19.63 9.30 4.43
C LEU A 114 20.95 10.05 4.74
N ASN A 115 21.49 9.81 5.93
CA ASN A 115 22.78 10.31 6.36
C ASN A 115 23.50 9.25 7.20
N ARG A 116 24.15 8.28 6.53
CA ARG A 116 24.92 7.16 7.13
C ARG A 116 24.14 6.13 7.95
N GLN A 117 22.80 6.25 8.08
CA GLN A 117 22.01 5.21 8.75
C GLN A 117 22.10 3.90 7.98
N ARG A 118 22.20 2.79 8.73
CA ARG A 118 22.27 1.45 8.17
C ARG A 118 20.96 1.03 7.50
N ASP A 119 19.84 1.32 8.19
CA ASP A 119 18.50 0.91 7.78
C ASP A 119 17.79 2.12 7.16
N PHE A 120 17.35 1.98 5.91
CA PHE A 120 16.70 3.07 5.18
C PHE A 120 15.81 2.52 4.05
N VAL A 121 14.90 3.35 3.60
CA VAL A 121 14.08 3.12 2.41
C VAL A 121 14.80 3.67 1.17
N ASP A 122 15.03 2.82 0.18
CA ASP A 122 15.65 3.16 -1.09
C ASP A 122 14.59 3.26 -2.18
N ILE A 123 14.13 4.50 -2.47
CA ILE A 123 13.08 4.74 -3.44
C ILE A 123 13.66 4.71 -4.84
N GLN A 124 13.30 3.69 -5.60
CA GLN A 124 13.80 3.42 -6.95
C GLN A 124 12.65 3.35 -7.97
N SER A 125 12.98 3.51 -9.24
CA SER A 125 12.03 3.27 -10.35
C SER A 125 12.37 1.95 -11.01
N LEU A 126 11.78 0.88 -10.51
CA LEU A 126 11.84 -0.45 -11.11
C LEU A 126 10.54 -0.77 -11.86
N SER A 127 10.33 -2.02 -12.21
CA SER A 127 9.12 -2.46 -12.90
C SER A 127 7.95 -2.61 -11.93
N GLY A 128 7.06 -1.62 -11.90
CA GLY A 128 5.86 -1.59 -11.04
C GLY A 128 6.03 -0.80 -9.75
N CYS A 129 4.98 -0.84 -8.94
CA CYS A 129 4.93 -0.29 -7.60
C CYS A 129 5.03 -1.47 -6.64
N PHE A 130 5.94 -1.45 -5.69
CA PHE A 130 6.03 -2.48 -4.66
C PHE A 130 6.92 -2.06 -3.49
N SER A 131 6.69 -2.68 -2.34
CA SER A 131 7.49 -2.51 -1.14
C SER A 131 7.59 -3.81 -0.34
N PHE A 132 8.60 -3.90 0.52
CA PHE A 132 8.64 -4.90 1.59
C PHE A 132 7.74 -4.48 2.73
N VAL A 133 7.13 -5.45 3.42
CA VAL A 133 6.37 -5.19 4.65
C VAL A 133 7.32 -5.04 5.83
N GLY A 134 7.27 -3.87 6.48
CA GLY A 134 8.07 -3.51 7.65
C GLY A 134 9.54 -3.25 7.37
N ARG A 135 10.31 -2.98 8.43
CA ARG A 135 11.75 -2.75 8.38
C ARG A 135 12.50 -4.08 8.20
N ARG A 136 13.28 -4.19 7.15
CA ARG A 136 14.04 -5.40 6.80
C ARG A 136 15.47 -5.40 7.32
N GLY A 137 15.96 -4.25 7.80
CA GLY A 137 17.36 -4.01 8.06
C GLY A 137 18.14 -3.68 6.78
N ARG A 138 19.15 -2.83 6.88
CA ARG A 138 19.89 -2.25 5.76
C ARG A 138 18.99 -1.44 4.81
N GLY A 139 19.46 -1.16 3.59
CA GLY A 139 18.66 -0.51 2.58
C GLY A 139 17.60 -1.45 2.02
N GLN A 140 16.32 -1.03 2.02
CA GLN A 140 15.22 -1.79 1.43
C GLN A 140 14.56 -0.99 0.31
N VAL A 141 14.31 -1.65 -0.83
CA VAL A 141 13.71 -1.02 -2.00
C VAL A 141 12.24 -0.75 -1.76
N VAL A 142 11.82 0.47 -2.13
CA VAL A 142 10.43 0.82 -2.46
C VAL A 142 10.43 1.22 -3.93
N SER A 143 9.76 0.43 -4.77
CA SER A 143 9.68 0.73 -6.19
C SER A 143 8.49 1.62 -6.49
N LEU A 144 8.77 2.73 -7.16
CA LEU A 144 7.79 3.65 -7.72
C LEU A 144 8.10 3.86 -9.20
N SER A 145 7.56 3.01 -10.07
CA SER A 145 7.75 3.17 -11.51
C SER A 145 7.37 4.59 -11.95
N ARG A 146 8.27 5.25 -12.68
CA ARG A 146 8.04 6.60 -13.19
C ARG A 146 6.82 6.73 -14.11
N GLN A 147 6.40 5.63 -14.72
CA GLN A 147 5.32 5.58 -15.72
C GLN A 147 3.92 5.34 -15.12
N GLY A 148 3.78 5.14 -13.79
CA GLY A 148 2.46 4.84 -13.25
C GLY A 148 2.34 4.83 -11.73
N CYS A 149 3.48 5.00 -10.98
CA CYS A 149 3.45 4.86 -9.53
C CYS A 149 3.67 6.18 -8.76
N VAL A 150 4.01 7.29 -9.45
CA VAL A 150 4.34 8.54 -8.78
C VAL A 150 3.08 9.39 -8.57
N PHE A 151 2.17 8.87 -7.75
CA PHE A 151 0.95 9.52 -7.27
C PHE A 151 0.87 9.41 -5.74
N ARG A 152 0.30 10.44 -5.09
CA ARG A 152 0.26 10.53 -3.63
C ARG A 152 -0.27 9.27 -2.96
N GLN A 153 -1.38 8.74 -3.43
CA GLN A 153 -2.00 7.53 -2.86
C GLN A 153 -1.12 6.29 -3.00
N ILE A 154 -0.43 6.12 -4.14
CA ILE A 154 0.46 4.99 -4.36
C ILE A 154 1.72 5.12 -3.49
N ILE A 155 2.28 6.32 -3.39
CA ILE A 155 3.43 6.58 -2.52
C ILE A 155 3.08 6.27 -1.06
N GLN A 156 1.91 6.72 -0.58
CA GLN A 156 1.44 6.42 0.77
C GLN A 156 1.21 4.92 0.97
N HIS A 157 0.65 4.23 -0.03
CA HIS A 157 0.41 2.78 -0.03
C HIS A 157 1.73 2.00 0.16
N GLU A 158 2.71 2.24 -0.69
CA GLU A 158 4.00 1.55 -0.62
C GLU A 158 4.76 1.86 0.68
N LEU A 159 4.64 3.08 1.18
CA LEU A 159 5.22 3.45 2.47
C LEU A 159 4.49 2.81 3.65
N LEU A 160 3.18 2.60 3.58
CA LEU A 160 2.44 1.84 4.60
C LEU A 160 2.89 0.38 4.64
N HIS A 161 3.19 -0.25 3.49
CA HIS A 161 3.86 -1.55 3.49
C HIS A 161 5.21 -1.48 4.22
N ALA A 162 6.06 -0.52 3.88
CA ALA A 162 7.36 -0.33 4.55
C ALA A 162 7.22 -0.08 6.07
N LEU A 163 6.08 0.42 6.52
CA LEU A 163 5.74 0.61 7.93
C LEU A 163 5.11 -0.63 8.60
N GLY A 164 4.83 -1.71 7.87
CA GLY A 164 4.36 -2.96 8.43
C GLY A 164 2.90 -3.32 8.15
N PHE A 165 2.23 -2.63 7.23
CA PHE A 165 0.83 -2.89 6.90
C PHE A 165 0.68 -3.78 5.68
N ASN A 166 -0.26 -4.73 5.75
CA ASN A 166 -0.73 -5.54 4.62
C ASN A 166 -1.98 -4.90 3.99
N HIS A 167 -2.45 -5.49 2.89
CA HIS A 167 -3.67 -5.04 2.24
C HIS A 167 -4.92 -5.24 3.11
N GLU A 168 -5.89 -4.35 2.97
CA GLU A 168 -7.13 -4.38 3.72
C GLU A 168 -7.94 -5.65 3.45
N GLN A 169 -8.05 -6.09 2.19
CA GLN A 169 -8.78 -7.31 1.81
C GLN A 169 -8.09 -8.60 2.23
N THR A 170 -6.88 -8.55 2.79
CA THR A 170 -6.20 -9.73 3.35
C THR A 170 -6.35 -9.86 4.87
N ARG A 171 -7.04 -8.94 5.53
CA ARG A 171 -7.29 -8.96 6.98
C ARG A 171 -7.92 -10.27 7.42
N SER A 172 -7.62 -10.67 8.65
CA SER A 172 -8.17 -11.91 9.27
C SER A 172 -9.71 -11.90 9.34
N ASP A 173 -10.34 -10.73 9.49
CA ASP A 173 -11.79 -10.52 9.59
C ASP A 173 -12.46 -10.08 8.27
N ARG A 174 -11.72 -10.08 7.14
CA ARG A 174 -12.22 -9.54 5.87
C ARG A 174 -13.50 -10.19 5.37
N ASP A 175 -13.73 -11.50 5.64
CA ASP A 175 -14.89 -12.24 5.14
C ASP A 175 -16.23 -11.76 5.75
N GLN A 176 -16.18 -10.99 6.84
CA GLN A 176 -17.34 -10.30 7.40
C GLN A 176 -17.71 -9.03 6.63
N ASN A 177 -16.81 -8.54 5.76
CA ASN A 177 -16.92 -7.25 5.11
C ASN A 177 -16.87 -7.33 3.58
N VAL A 178 -16.14 -8.30 3.02
CA VAL A 178 -16.04 -8.50 1.57
C VAL A 178 -16.10 -9.99 1.23
N ARG A 179 -16.73 -10.29 0.09
CA ARG A 179 -16.69 -11.61 -0.54
C ARG A 179 -15.68 -11.59 -1.67
N ILE A 180 -14.77 -12.56 -1.70
CA ILE A 180 -13.82 -12.77 -2.78
C ILE A 180 -14.40 -13.80 -3.75
N LEU A 181 -14.42 -13.46 -5.02
CA LEU A 181 -14.91 -14.28 -6.13
C LEU A 181 -13.72 -14.84 -6.90
N LEU A 182 -13.13 -15.93 -6.39
CA LEU A 182 -11.92 -16.53 -6.96
C LEU A 182 -12.15 -17.06 -8.38
N GLU A 183 -13.37 -17.41 -8.75
CA GLU A 183 -13.78 -17.82 -10.08
C GLU A 183 -13.52 -16.73 -11.12
N ASN A 184 -13.46 -15.48 -10.73
CA ASN A 184 -13.17 -14.32 -11.59
C ASN A 184 -11.69 -13.94 -11.62
N VAL A 185 -10.87 -14.52 -10.74
CA VAL A 185 -9.45 -14.19 -10.64
C VAL A 185 -8.63 -14.86 -11.73
N ILE A 186 -7.64 -14.15 -12.26
CA ILE A 186 -6.65 -14.70 -13.21
C ILE A 186 -5.99 -15.92 -12.56
N SER A 187 -5.95 -17.03 -13.29
CA SER A 187 -5.35 -18.29 -12.83
C SER A 187 -3.89 -18.06 -12.37
N GLY A 188 -3.56 -18.56 -11.18
CA GLY A 188 -2.26 -18.38 -10.54
C GLY A 188 -2.11 -17.08 -9.73
N MET A 189 -3.14 -16.21 -9.70
CA MET A 189 -3.15 -14.97 -8.91
C MET A 189 -4.04 -15.05 -7.64
N GLU A 190 -4.61 -16.21 -7.35
CA GLU A 190 -5.50 -16.44 -6.22
C GLU A 190 -4.81 -16.18 -4.87
N SER A 191 -3.49 -16.41 -4.80
CA SER A 191 -2.68 -16.15 -3.60
C SER A 191 -2.74 -14.69 -3.14
N ASN A 192 -2.99 -13.72 -4.05
CA ASN A 192 -3.12 -12.31 -3.73
C ASN A 192 -4.35 -12.00 -2.85
N PHE A 193 -5.28 -12.94 -2.75
CA PHE A 193 -6.49 -12.82 -1.93
C PHE A 193 -6.46 -13.71 -0.68
N ARG A 194 -5.31 -14.33 -0.38
CA ARG A 194 -5.17 -15.16 0.82
C ARG A 194 -5.29 -14.30 2.07
N LYS A 195 -6.08 -14.75 3.06
CA LYS A 195 -6.15 -14.10 4.39
C LYS A 195 -4.82 -14.23 5.12
N ILE A 196 -4.45 -13.19 5.81
CA ILE A 196 -3.29 -13.11 6.70
C ILE A 196 -3.83 -12.95 8.13
N GLN A 197 -3.20 -13.61 9.10
CA GLN A 197 -3.48 -13.39 10.51
C GLN A 197 -2.94 -12.01 10.91
N THR A 198 -3.79 -11.00 10.74
CA THR A 198 -3.43 -9.60 10.98
C THR A 198 -3.77 -9.17 12.40
N MET A 199 -2.96 -8.29 12.96
CA MET A 199 -3.31 -7.50 14.13
C MET A 199 -4.10 -6.28 13.66
N ASN A 200 -5.44 -6.30 13.86
CA ASN A 200 -6.33 -5.25 13.33
C ASN A 200 -6.36 -3.98 14.18
N LEU A 201 -5.55 -3.91 15.24
CA LEU A 201 -5.34 -2.73 16.11
C LEU A 201 -6.64 -2.16 16.71
N GLY A 202 -7.67 -2.99 16.88
CA GLY A 202 -8.98 -2.56 17.38
C GLY A 202 -9.71 -1.59 16.46
N THR A 203 -9.43 -1.63 15.15
CA THR A 203 -10.10 -0.79 14.14
C THR A 203 -11.06 -1.62 13.29
N PRO A 204 -12.21 -1.05 12.87
CA PRO A 204 -13.10 -1.71 11.93
C PRO A 204 -12.43 -1.90 10.57
N TYR A 205 -13.03 -2.74 9.71
CA TYR A 205 -12.68 -2.85 8.30
C TYR A 205 -12.93 -1.52 7.58
N ASP A 206 -11.99 -1.11 6.72
CA ASP A 206 -12.05 0.20 6.08
C ASP A 206 -12.09 0.11 4.55
N TYR A 207 -13.28 0.25 3.98
CA TYR A 207 -13.47 0.27 2.53
C TYR A 207 -12.78 1.46 1.84
N ASN A 208 -12.47 2.54 2.60
CA ASN A 208 -11.79 3.74 2.11
C ASN A 208 -10.28 3.72 2.34
N SER A 209 -9.75 2.63 2.89
CA SER A 209 -8.31 2.48 3.11
C SER A 209 -7.55 2.61 1.80
N VAL A 210 -6.43 3.33 1.82
CA VAL A 210 -5.49 3.37 0.69
C VAL A 210 -4.85 2.00 0.43
N MET A 211 -4.94 1.07 1.41
CA MET A 211 -4.46 -0.32 1.30
C MET A 211 -5.52 -1.28 0.73
N HIS A 212 -6.69 -0.80 0.33
CA HIS A 212 -7.76 -1.65 -0.20
C HIS A 212 -7.69 -1.79 -1.71
N TYR A 213 -7.72 -3.02 -2.22
CA TYR A 213 -7.84 -3.29 -3.65
C TYR A 213 -9.15 -2.77 -4.24
N GLY A 214 -9.11 -2.46 -5.53
CA GLY A 214 -10.31 -2.20 -6.31
C GLY A 214 -11.15 -3.45 -6.58
N ARG A 215 -12.41 -3.24 -6.89
CA ARG A 215 -13.42 -4.27 -7.16
C ARG A 215 -12.99 -5.31 -8.19
N PHE A 216 -12.20 -4.93 -9.18
CA PHE A 216 -11.81 -5.75 -10.34
C PHE A 216 -10.33 -6.15 -10.31
N ALA A 217 -9.67 -6.02 -9.15
CA ALA A 217 -8.27 -6.39 -9.02
C ALA A 217 -8.04 -7.84 -9.48
N PHE A 218 -7.06 -8.06 -10.36
CA PHE A 218 -6.73 -9.38 -10.91
C PHE A 218 -7.88 -10.11 -11.65
N SER A 219 -8.90 -9.40 -12.14
CA SER A 219 -10.01 -10.01 -12.85
C SER A 219 -9.60 -10.51 -14.24
N LYS A 220 -9.94 -11.79 -14.56
CA LYS A 220 -9.70 -12.39 -15.88
C LYS A 220 -10.80 -12.09 -16.91
N ASN A 221 -11.98 -11.72 -16.44
CA ASN A 221 -13.20 -11.64 -17.24
C ASN A 221 -13.96 -10.32 -17.10
N ARG A 222 -13.32 -9.30 -16.47
CA ARG A 222 -13.92 -8.01 -16.16
C ARG A 222 -15.11 -8.06 -15.20
N GLN A 223 -15.33 -9.22 -14.53
CA GLN A 223 -16.28 -9.33 -13.43
C GLN A 223 -15.61 -8.99 -12.10
N PRO A 224 -16.37 -8.58 -11.08
CA PRO A 224 -15.83 -8.30 -9.77
C PRO A 224 -15.07 -9.51 -9.19
N THR A 225 -13.93 -9.23 -8.58
CA THR A 225 -13.18 -10.20 -7.77
C THR A 225 -13.37 -9.94 -6.27
N ILE A 226 -13.75 -8.71 -5.90
CA ILE A 226 -14.07 -8.29 -4.53
C ILE A 226 -15.44 -7.63 -4.53
N VAL A 227 -16.33 -8.11 -3.67
CA VAL A 227 -17.68 -7.57 -3.49
C VAL A 227 -17.90 -7.22 -2.02
N PRO A 228 -18.09 -5.93 -1.67
CA PRO A 228 -18.45 -5.52 -0.31
C PRO A 228 -19.77 -6.12 0.16
N ILE A 229 -19.87 -6.41 1.46
CA ILE A 229 -21.07 -6.89 2.14
C ILE A 229 -21.34 -6.06 3.41
N PRO A 230 -22.61 -5.81 3.78
CA PRO A 230 -23.83 -6.29 3.12
C PRO A 230 -24.19 -5.50 1.85
N ASN A 231 -23.60 -4.30 1.64
CA ASN A 231 -23.93 -3.44 0.50
C ASN A 231 -22.86 -3.57 -0.61
N ALA A 232 -23.19 -4.28 -1.68
CA ALA A 232 -22.30 -4.50 -2.81
C ALA A 232 -21.91 -3.21 -3.57
N ASN A 233 -22.61 -2.09 -3.37
CA ASN A 233 -22.35 -0.81 -4.07
C ASN A 233 -21.31 0.05 -3.39
N VAL A 234 -20.82 -0.32 -2.21
CA VAL A 234 -19.76 0.43 -1.52
C VAL A 234 -18.53 0.55 -2.42
N ALA A 235 -18.04 1.79 -2.57
CA ALA A 235 -16.83 2.04 -3.35
C ALA A 235 -15.60 1.52 -2.62
N ILE A 236 -14.73 0.79 -3.33
CA ILE A 236 -13.45 0.26 -2.82
C ILE A 236 -12.34 0.52 -3.83
N GLY A 237 -11.09 0.68 -3.32
CA GLY A 237 -9.90 0.89 -4.15
C GLY A 237 -9.86 2.25 -4.86
N ARG A 238 -10.56 3.27 -4.32
CA ARG A 238 -10.63 4.62 -4.90
C ARG A 238 -10.01 5.69 -4.01
N ALA A 239 -9.28 5.30 -2.99
CA ALA A 239 -8.65 6.24 -2.09
C ALA A 239 -7.61 7.10 -2.84
N THR A 240 -7.63 8.41 -2.61
CA THR A 240 -6.64 9.36 -3.15
C THR A 240 -5.56 9.72 -2.13
N GLN A 241 -5.73 9.28 -0.89
CA GLN A 241 -4.80 9.43 0.24
C GLN A 241 -5.18 8.50 1.38
N MET A 242 -4.32 8.41 2.41
CA MET A 242 -4.63 7.69 3.65
C MET A 242 -5.97 8.13 4.23
N SER A 243 -6.78 7.16 4.61
CA SER A 243 -8.03 7.41 5.35
C SER A 243 -7.75 7.80 6.80
N PRO A 244 -8.75 8.33 7.52
CA PRO A 244 -8.64 8.52 8.97
C PRO A 244 -8.33 7.22 9.73
N ILE A 245 -8.81 6.07 9.25
CA ILE A 245 -8.53 4.75 9.85
C ILE A 245 -7.10 4.30 9.54
N ASP A 246 -6.57 4.54 8.35
CA ASP A 246 -5.16 4.29 8.04
C ASP A 246 -4.25 5.07 9.00
N ILE A 247 -4.52 6.36 9.18
CA ILE A 247 -3.79 7.23 10.12
C ILE A 247 -3.91 6.71 11.55
N LEU A 248 -5.11 6.32 11.98
CA LEU A 248 -5.35 5.75 13.31
C LEU A 248 -4.51 4.49 13.54
N ARG A 249 -4.44 3.61 12.54
CA ARG A 249 -3.65 2.37 12.62
C ARG A 249 -2.16 2.66 12.74
N VAL A 250 -1.63 3.59 11.94
CA VAL A 250 -0.22 4.01 12.09
C VAL A 250 0.03 4.51 13.50
N ASN A 251 -0.82 5.39 14.02
CA ASN A 251 -0.68 5.96 15.37
C ASN A 251 -0.78 4.89 16.47
N ARG A 252 -1.64 3.89 16.33
CA ARG A 252 -1.76 2.78 17.29
C ARG A 252 -0.57 1.83 17.21
N LEU A 253 -0.17 1.44 15.99
CA LEU A 253 0.95 0.52 15.78
C LEU A 253 2.26 1.08 16.36
N TYR A 254 2.51 2.35 16.08
CA TYR A 254 3.72 3.05 16.54
C TYR A 254 3.55 3.77 17.87
N ARG A 255 2.36 3.68 18.53
CA ARG A 255 2.05 4.32 19.82
C ARG A 255 2.41 5.81 19.83
N CYS A 256 1.95 6.57 18.84
CA CYS A 256 2.26 8.00 18.70
C CYS A 256 1.57 8.83 19.80
N SER A 257 2.35 9.52 20.63
CA SER A 257 1.86 10.19 21.85
C SER A 257 0.88 11.34 21.59
N THR A 258 1.09 12.12 20.52
CA THR A 258 0.25 13.28 20.16
C THR A 258 -1.17 12.86 19.72
N TYR A 259 -1.37 11.62 19.31
CA TYR A 259 -2.68 11.10 18.94
C TYR A 259 -3.56 10.85 20.17
N LEU A 260 -2.99 10.37 21.27
CA LEU A 260 -3.72 10.08 22.51
C LEU A 260 -4.24 11.37 23.18
N LEU A 261 -3.52 12.49 23.06
CA LEU A 261 -3.93 13.79 23.61
C LEU A 261 -5.11 14.42 22.87
N LYS A 262 -5.27 14.15 21.57
CA LYS A 262 -6.40 14.68 20.78
C LYS A 262 -7.70 13.87 20.93
N GLN A 263 -7.65 12.63 21.40
CA GLN A 263 -8.85 11.81 21.66
C GLN A 263 -9.46 12.02 23.05
N ASN A 264 -8.76 12.67 23.97
CA ASN A 264 -9.28 12.96 25.31
C ASN A 264 -10.17 14.22 25.37
N PHE A 265 -10.46 14.85 24.22
CA PHE A 265 -11.56 15.79 24.12
C PHE A 265 -12.87 15.05 23.80
N CYS A 266 -13.37 14.30 24.77
CA CYS A 266 -14.77 13.93 24.82
C CYS A 266 -15.53 15.17 25.30
N PRO A 267 -16.50 15.74 24.57
CA PRO A 267 -17.36 16.77 25.14
C PRO A 267 -18.28 16.08 26.12
N THR A 268 -17.97 16.19 27.39
CA THR A 268 -18.90 15.91 28.49
C THR A 268 -19.96 17.01 28.49
N SER A 269 -21.08 16.78 27.81
CA SER A 269 -22.34 17.45 28.10
C SER A 269 -23.50 16.62 27.61
N TRP A 270 -23.85 15.61 28.42
CA TRP A 270 -25.22 15.10 28.43
C TRP A 270 -25.96 15.91 29.50
N PRO A 271 -27.10 16.57 29.16
CA PRO A 271 -27.95 17.14 30.18
C PRO A 271 -28.59 15.99 30.97
N LEU A 272 -28.52 16.07 32.29
CA LEU A 272 -29.30 15.22 33.19
C LEU A 272 -30.79 15.42 32.94
N PRO A 273 -31.62 14.37 32.92
CA PRO A 273 -33.09 14.52 32.91
C PRO A 273 -33.53 15.09 34.26
N GLN A 274 -34.45 16.06 34.18
CA GLN A 274 -35.20 16.56 35.34
C GLN A 274 -36.25 15.53 35.78
#